data_cce51da5c71878836cde150ff56ff92a
#
_entry.id   cce51da5c71878836cde150ff56ff92a
#
_cell.length_a   1.000
_cell.length_b   1.000
_cell.length_c   1.000
_cell.angle_alpha   90.00
_cell.angle_beta   90.00
_cell.angle_gamma   90.00
#
_symmetry.space_group_name_H-M   'P 1'
#
loop_
_entity.id
_entity.type
_entity.pdbx_description
1 polymer ?
#
loop_
_entity_poly.entity_id
_entity_poly.type
_entity_poly.pdbx_seq_one_letter_code
_entity_poly.pdbx_strand_id
1 'polypeptide(L)'
;RRQRQMCIRDRACKSLNAVCEAKQSTQLEMQRLAAMLPEYEVVMQMEGAGPITGPALMAEIGDVRRFKNKKALVAFAGIDAPPFQSGAFESKSRHVSKRGSPHLRRTIFIVSNIILTRSNPENAVYCFMDKKRSEGKHYYVYTVAGSAKFLRVYYARVTEFLRSQPSPGAC
;
A
#
# COMPACT_ATOMS: atom_id res chain seq x y z
N ARG A 1 1.05 41.12 -24.16
CA ARG A 1 0.44 39.77 -23.89
C ARG A 1 1.48 38.69 -23.72
N ARG A 2 2.50 38.53 -24.60
CA ARG A 2 3.56 37.49 -24.49
C ARG A 2 4.35 37.57 -23.16
N GLN A 3 4.73 38.77 -22.71
CA GLN A 3 5.52 38.98 -21.48
C GLN A 3 4.75 38.56 -20.21
N ARG A 4 3.44 38.82 -20.13
CA ARG A 4 2.59 38.36 -19.02
C ARG A 4 2.47 36.84 -18.98
N GLN A 5 2.32 36.19 -20.13
CA GLN A 5 2.25 34.70 -20.18
C GLN A 5 3.58 34.07 -19.77
N MET A 6 4.72 34.68 -20.11
CA MET A 6 6.05 34.22 -19.69
C MET A 6 6.21 34.30 -18.17
N CYS A 7 5.84 35.44 -17.57
CA CYS A 7 5.88 35.58 -16.09
C CYS A 7 4.98 34.61 -15.33
N ILE A 8 3.78 34.30 -15.85
CA ILE A 8 2.86 33.33 -15.24
C ILE A 8 3.46 31.93 -15.32
N ARG A 9 4.00 31.56 -16.49
CA ARG A 9 4.66 30.26 -16.68
C ARG A 9 5.87 30.09 -15.77
N ASP A 10 6.73 31.10 -15.68
CA ASP A 10 7.92 31.09 -14.84
C ASP A 10 7.57 30.97 -13.36
N ARG A 11 6.51 31.64 -12.92
CA ARG A 11 6.00 31.51 -11.55
C ARG A 11 5.46 30.10 -11.28
N ALA A 12 4.69 29.54 -12.21
CA ALA A 12 4.18 28.19 -12.11
C ALA A 12 5.31 27.14 -12.06
N CYS A 13 6.36 27.30 -12.90
CA CYS A 13 7.53 26.43 -12.86
C CYS A 13 8.28 26.52 -11.53
N LYS A 14 8.49 27.73 -10.99
CA LYS A 14 9.12 27.93 -9.68
C LYS A 14 8.32 27.26 -8.57
N SER A 15 6.99 27.43 -8.56
CA SER A 15 6.11 26.78 -7.58
C SER A 15 6.15 25.25 -7.71
N LEU A 16 6.15 24.72 -8.93
CA LEU A 16 6.27 23.28 -9.16
C LEU A 16 7.61 22.74 -8.64
N ASN A 17 8.72 23.40 -8.93
CA ASN A 17 10.04 23.00 -8.47
C ASN A 17 10.11 23.00 -6.95
N ALA A 18 9.62 24.04 -6.27
CA ALA A 18 9.59 24.10 -4.81
C ALA A 18 8.77 22.95 -4.19
N VAL A 19 7.62 22.59 -4.79
CA VAL A 19 6.82 21.45 -4.34
C VAL A 19 7.54 20.12 -4.58
N CYS A 20 8.23 19.96 -5.71
CA CYS A 20 9.02 18.77 -6.00
C CYS A 20 10.18 18.60 -5.02
N GLU A 21 10.90 19.68 -4.70
CA GLU A 21 11.99 19.67 -3.71
C GLU A 21 11.48 19.32 -2.32
N ALA A 22 10.39 19.93 -1.87
CA ALA A 22 9.76 19.62 -0.58
C ALA A 22 9.31 18.17 -0.51
N LYS A 23 8.70 17.65 -1.57
CA LYS A 23 8.32 16.23 -1.67
C LYS A 23 9.55 15.32 -1.54
N GLN A 24 10.62 15.61 -2.27
CA GLN A 24 11.83 14.80 -2.25
C GLN A 24 12.47 14.80 -0.86
N SER A 25 12.59 15.95 -0.23
CA SER A 25 13.10 16.10 1.13
C SER A 25 12.27 15.27 2.12
N THR A 26 10.95 15.36 2.05
CA THR A 26 10.04 14.58 2.91
C THR A 26 10.19 13.08 2.68
N GLN A 27 10.34 12.64 1.42
CA GLN A 27 10.55 11.22 1.10
C GLN A 27 11.86 10.69 1.68
N LEU A 28 12.95 11.45 1.59
CA LEU A 28 14.25 11.07 2.16
C LEU A 28 14.16 10.95 3.68
N GLU A 29 13.49 11.88 4.34
CA GLU A 29 13.29 11.82 5.80
C GLU A 29 12.41 10.63 6.22
N MET A 30 11.35 10.33 5.46
CA MET A 30 10.55 9.13 5.68
C MET A 30 11.38 7.84 5.56
N GLN A 31 12.28 7.77 4.57
CA GLN A 31 13.18 6.61 4.41
C GLN A 31 14.13 6.50 5.59
N ARG A 32 14.72 7.63 6.02
CA ARG A 32 15.63 7.67 7.19
C ARG A 32 14.94 7.17 8.45
N LEU A 33 13.75 7.66 8.73
CA LEU A 33 12.96 7.26 9.90
C LEU A 33 12.51 5.79 9.81
N ALA A 34 12.07 5.35 8.65
CA ALA A 34 11.65 3.96 8.44
C ALA A 34 12.81 2.98 8.65
N ALA A 35 14.03 3.34 8.21
CA ALA A 35 15.23 2.51 8.40
C ALA A 35 15.61 2.29 9.87
N MET A 36 15.09 3.11 10.78
CA MET A 36 15.29 2.93 12.23
C MET A 36 14.35 1.90 12.85
N LEU A 37 13.31 1.47 12.12
CA LEU A 37 12.33 0.50 12.62
C LEU A 37 12.83 -0.94 12.42
N PRO A 38 12.67 -1.83 13.40
CA PRO A 38 13.21 -3.19 13.33
C PRO A 38 12.66 -4.01 12.16
N GLU A 39 11.41 -3.79 11.77
CA GLU A 39 10.75 -4.49 10.67
C GLU A 39 11.12 -3.96 9.27
N TYR A 40 11.95 -2.91 9.17
CA TYR A 40 12.28 -2.27 7.89
C TYR A 40 12.81 -3.25 6.86
N GLU A 41 13.80 -4.07 7.23
CA GLU A 41 14.41 -5.05 6.33
C GLU A 41 13.40 -6.08 5.82
N VAL A 42 12.52 -6.56 6.69
CA VAL A 42 11.48 -7.52 6.32
C VAL A 42 10.50 -6.91 5.31
N VAL A 43 10.16 -5.64 5.50
CA VAL A 43 9.27 -4.94 4.58
C VAL A 43 9.96 -4.69 3.24
N MET A 44 11.22 -4.28 3.24
CA MET A 44 11.98 -4.01 2.01
C MET A 44 12.27 -5.26 1.16
N GLN A 45 12.29 -6.44 1.78
CA GLN A 45 12.39 -7.73 1.09
C GLN A 45 11.07 -8.15 0.40
N MET A 46 9.98 -7.45 0.67
CA MET A 46 8.71 -7.75 0.00
C MET A 46 8.68 -7.14 -1.40
N GLU A 47 8.38 -7.96 -2.40
CA GLU A 47 8.25 -7.48 -3.76
C GLU A 47 7.16 -6.41 -3.88
N GLY A 48 7.49 -5.31 -4.55
CA GLY A 48 6.64 -4.13 -4.65
C GLY A 48 6.86 -3.08 -3.53
N ALA A 49 7.49 -3.46 -2.42
CA ALA A 49 7.96 -2.53 -1.41
C ALA A 49 9.34 -2.01 -1.79
N GLY A 50 9.39 -0.85 -2.42
CA GLY A 50 10.62 -0.16 -2.78
C GLY A 50 10.93 1.01 -1.84
N PRO A 51 11.99 1.81 -2.13
CA PRO A 51 12.44 2.91 -1.26
C PRO A 51 11.37 3.98 -0.97
N ILE A 52 10.34 4.08 -1.80
CA ILE A 52 9.22 5.02 -1.63
C ILE A 52 8.01 4.31 -1.03
N THR A 53 7.67 3.14 -1.56
CA THR A 53 6.44 2.42 -1.17
C THR A 53 6.57 1.70 0.17
N GLY A 54 7.77 1.17 0.51
CA GLY A 54 8.04 0.52 1.79
C GLY A 54 7.83 1.47 2.98
N PRO A 55 8.58 2.59 3.06
CA PRO A 55 8.38 3.60 4.10
C PRO A 55 6.97 4.15 4.15
N ALA A 56 6.31 4.37 3.00
CA ALA A 56 4.92 4.83 2.97
C ALA A 56 3.95 3.80 3.55
N LEU A 57 4.15 2.50 3.28
CA LEU A 57 3.37 1.43 3.91
C LEU A 57 3.57 1.42 5.43
N MET A 58 4.82 1.50 5.89
CA MET A 58 5.15 1.49 7.31
C MET A 58 4.56 2.70 8.04
N ALA A 59 4.65 3.89 7.44
CA ALA A 59 4.09 5.11 8.02
C ALA A 59 2.55 5.04 8.16
N GLU A 60 1.85 4.51 7.16
CA GLU A 60 0.39 4.41 7.18
C GLU A 60 -0.12 3.28 8.08
N ILE A 61 0.58 2.15 8.10
CA ILE A 61 0.19 1.00 8.92
C ILE A 61 0.58 1.24 10.39
N GLY A 62 1.75 1.85 10.65
CA GLY A 62 2.32 1.94 11.98
C GLY A 62 2.58 0.57 12.58
N ASP A 63 2.44 0.44 13.89
CA ASP A 63 2.61 -0.85 14.56
C ASP A 63 1.52 -1.84 14.11
N VAL A 64 1.96 -2.93 13.46
CA VAL A 64 1.06 -3.97 12.97
C VAL A 64 0.28 -4.66 14.10
N ARG A 65 0.82 -4.67 15.33
CA ARG A 65 0.20 -5.30 16.51
C ARG A 65 -1.08 -4.59 16.96
N ARG A 66 -1.30 -3.33 16.55
CA ARG A 66 -2.56 -2.61 16.79
C ARG A 66 -3.77 -3.24 16.09
N PHE A 67 -3.52 -4.06 15.07
CA PHE A 67 -4.59 -4.74 14.34
C PHE A 67 -4.85 -6.11 14.94
N LYS A 68 -6.08 -6.37 15.33
CA LYS A 68 -6.51 -7.62 15.92
C LYS A 68 -6.23 -8.85 15.03
N ASN A 69 -6.25 -8.68 13.73
CA ASN A 69 -5.97 -9.71 12.73
C ASN A 69 -5.73 -9.10 11.33
N LYS A 70 -5.28 -9.95 10.40
CA LYS A 70 -5.04 -9.57 9.00
C LYS A 70 -6.26 -9.00 8.25
N LYS A 71 -7.50 -9.35 8.68
CA LYS A 71 -8.73 -8.79 8.08
C LYS A 71 -8.94 -7.34 8.53
N ALA A 72 -8.59 -7.02 9.77
CA ALA A 72 -8.67 -5.65 10.30
C ALA A 72 -7.74 -4.69 9.54
N LEU A 73 -6.52 -5.13 9.16
CA LEU A 73 -5.63 -4.34 8.32
C LEU A 73 -6.20 -4.10 6.91
N VAL A 74 -6.83 -5.10 6.30
CA VAL A 74 -7.50 -4.95 4.99
C VAL A 74 -8.68 -3.98 5.08
N ALA A 75 -9.46 -4.04 6.16
CA ALA A 75 -10.56 -3.10 6.42
C ALA A 75 -10.03 -1.67 6.68
N PHE A 76 -8.89 -1.54 7.39
CA PHE A 76 -8.24 -0.25 7.60
C PHE A 76 -7.78 0.40 6.29
N ALA A 77 -7.39 -0.36 5.29
CA ALA A 77 -7.13 0.14 3.93
C ALA A 77 -8.43 0.46 3.16
N GLY A 78 -9.59 0.01 3.65
CA GLY A 78 -10.88 0.19 3.00
C GLY A 78 -11.02 -0.54 1.67
N ILE A 79 -10.33 -1.68 1.53
CA ILE A 79 -10.39 -2.57 0.35
C ILE A 79 -11.12 -3.87 0.64
N ASP A 80 -11.71 -3.99 1.82
CA ASP A 80 -12.67 -5.02 2.15
C ASP A 80 -13.96 -4.85 1.36
N ALA A 81 -14.60 -5.95 1.01
CA ALA A 81 -15.91 -5.97 0.35
C ALA A 81 -16.91 -6.63 1.33
N PRO A 82 -17.50 -5.83 2.24
CA PRO A 82 -18.46 -6.37 3.20
C PRO A 82 -19.66 -6.97 2.47
N PRO A 83 -20.30 -8.01 3.03
CA PRO A 83 -21.54 -8.53 2.50
C PRO A 83 -22.61 -7.43 2.53
N PHE A 84 -23.32 -7.28 1.43
CA PHE A 84 -24.52 -6.44 1.37
C PHE A 84 -25.73 -7.36 1.35
N GLN A 85 -26.32 -7.52 2.52
CA GLN A 85 -27.48 -8.38 2.74
C GLN A 85 -28.62 -7.55 3.33
N SER A 86 -29.81 -7.73 2.79
CA SER A 86 -31.04 -7.15 3.31
C SER A 86 -32.14 -8.23 3.27
N GLY A 87 -32.45 -8.79 4.42
CA GLY A 87 -33.38 -9.93 4.50
C GLY A 87 -32.90 -11.13 3.67
N ALA A 88 -33.71 -11.60 2.77
CA ALA A 88 -33.39 -12.72 1.85
C ALA A 88 -32.52 -12.29 0.65
N PHE A 89 -32.25 -11.01 0.48
CA PHE A 89 -31.46 -10.50 -0.66
C PHE A 89 -29.97 -10.48 -0.34
N GLU A 90 -29.16 -11.19 -1.14
CA GLU A 90 -27.70 -11.13 -1.12
C GLU A 90 -27.21 -10.57 -2.47
N SER A 91 -26.51 -9.42 -2.43
CA SER A 91 -25.95 -8.84 -3.64
C SER A 91 -24.79 -9.66 -4.18
N LYS A 92 -24.87 -10.05 -5.46
CA LYS A 92 -23.79 -10.72 -6.19
C LYS A 92 -22.61 -9.78 -6.50
N SER A 93 -22.86 -8.48 -6.57
CA SER A 93 -21.84 -7.46 -6.82
C SER A 93 -21.50 -6.72 -5.53
N ARG A 94 -20.26 -6.84 -5.08
CA ARG A 94 -19.77 -6.22 -3.85
C ARG A 94 -18.76 -5.15 -4.17
N HIS A 95 -19.00 -3.94 -3.69
CA HIS A 95 -18.06 -2.84 -3.80
C HIS A 95 -17.14 -2.80 -2.56
N VAL A 96 -15.91 -2.28 -2.75
CA VAL A 96 -14.99 -2.03 -1.64
C VAL A 96 -15.56 -0.94 -0.72
N SER A 97 -15.34 -1.09 0.60
CA SER A 97 -15.95 -0.21 1.61
C SER A 97 -15.49 1.23 1.52
N LYS A 98 -14.24 1.47 1.11
CA LYS A 98 -13.54 2.77 1.08
C LYS A 98 -13.54 3.52 2.42
N ARG A 99 -13.93 2.89 3.53
CA ARG A 99 -14.09 3.50 4.87
C ARG A 99 -12.77 3.68 5.61
N GLY A 100 -11.67 3.12 5.10
CA GLY A 100 -10.36 3.19 5.73
C GLY A 100 -9.44 4.27 5.15
N SER A 101 -8.12 4.18 5.43
CA SER A 101 -7.11 5.13 4.96
C SER A 101 -7.06 5.21 3.43
N PRO A 102 -7.31 6.37 2.82
CA PRO A 102 -7.16 6.55 1.38
C PRO A 102 -5.69 6.53 0.96
N HIS A 103 -4.77 6.93 1.84
CA HIS A 103 -3.34 6.95 1.59
C HIS A 103 -2.79 5.52 1.53
N LEU A 104 -3.12 4.68 2.51
CA LEU A 104 -2.76 3.26 2.48
C LEU A 104 -3.34 2.57 1.23
N ARG A 105 -4.61 2.83 0.92
CA ARG A 105 -5.27 2.26 -0.27
C ARG A 105 -4.55 2.65 -1.56
N ARG A 106 -4.13 3.92 -1.70
CA ARG A 106 -3.34 4.38 -2.85
C ARG A 106 -1.99 3.68 -2.91
N THR A 107 -1.26 3.64 -1.80
CA THR A 107 0.07 3.03 -1.74
C THR A 107 0.02 1.55 -2.10
N ILE A 108 -0.93 0.80 -1.55
CA ILE A 108 -1.05 -0.63 -1.84
C ILE A 108 -1.49 -0.90 -3.29
N PHE A 109 -2.25 0.00 -3.89
CA PHE A 109 -2.59 -0.10 -5.31
C PHE A 109 -1.36 0.09 -6.20
N ILE A 110 -0.47 1.03 -5.85
CA ILE A 110 0.82 1.22 -6.53
C ILE A 110 1.68 -0.03 -6.39
N VAL A 111 1.80 -0.59 -5.19
CA VAL A 111 2.53 -1.84 -4.92
C VAL A 111 2.00 -2.99 -5.79
N SER A 112 0.69 -3.15 -5.87
CA SER A 112 0.06 -4.19 -6.69
C SER A 112 0.37 -4.01 -8.18
N ASN A 113 0.43 -2.78 -8.67
CA ASN A 113 0.81 -2.49 -10.05
C ASN A 113 2.30 -2.79 -10.31
N ILE A 114 3.18 -2.48 -9.37
CA ILE A 114 4.60 -2.84 -9.47
C ILE A 114 4.76 -4.36 -9.56
N ILE A 115 4.06 -5.12 -8.72
CA ILE A 115 4.08 -6.59 -8.76
C ILE A 115 3.56 -7.12 -10.10
N LEU A 116 2.48 -6.56 -10.63
CA LEU A 116 1.94 -6.93 -11.94
C LEU A 116 2.93 -6.65 -13.08
N THR A 117 3.60 -5.49 -13.04
CA THR A 117 4.57 -5.08 -14.05
C THR A 117 5.82 -5.96 -14.03
N ARG A 118 6.28 -6.38 -12.86
CA ARG A 118 7.44 -7.27 -12.72
C ARG A 118 7.16 -8.69 -13.17
N SER A 119 5.90 -9.13 -13.13
CA SER A 119 5.44 -10.44 -13.63
C SER A 119 6.24 -11.63 -13.09
N ASN A 120 6.67 -11.57 -11.82
CA ASN A 120 7.45 -12.63 -11.20
C ASN A 120 6.57 -13.85 -10.84
N PRO A 121 6.74 -15.02 -11.49
CA PRO A 121 5.93 -16.21 -11.24
C PRO A 121 6.16 -16.85 -9.85
N GLU A 122 7.26 -16.51 -9.16
CA GLU A 122 7.52 -17.00 -7.80
C GLU A 122 6.75 -16.19 -6.75
N ASN A 123 6.28 -14.99 -7.12
CA ASN A 123 5.53 -14.14 -6.20
C ASN A 123 4.08 -14.62 -6.06
N ALA A 124 3.72 -15.06 -4.84
CA ALA A 124 2.38 -15.57 -4.54
C ALA A 124 1.25 -14.54 -4.76
N VAL A 125 1.55 -13.23 -4.68
CA VAL A 125 0.57 -12.15 -4.94
C VAL A 125 0.39 -12.00 -6.44
N TYR A 126 1.47 -12.03 -7.22
CA TYR A 126 1.42 -12.03 -8.68
C TYR A 126 0.61 -13.22 -9.21
N CYS A 127 0.99 -14.44 -8.82
CA CYS A 127 0.26 -15.65 -9.24
C CYS A 127 -1.24 -15.58 -8.93
N PHE A 128 -1.59 -15.02 -7.78
CA PHE A 128 -2.99 -14.86 -7.41
C PHE A 128 -3.73 -13.84 -8.31
N MET A 129 -3.08 -12.74 -8.66
CA MET A 129 -3.65 -11.74 -9.58
C MET A 129 -3.73 -12.28 -11.00
N ASP A 130 -2.69 -12.96 -11.45
CA ASP A 130 -2.62 -13.54 -12.79
C ASP A 130 -3.67 -14.62 -13.01
N LYS A 131 -3.86 -15.50 -12.02
CA LYS A 131 -4.96 -16.47 -12.04
C LYS A 131 -6.32 -15.78 -12.23
N LYS A 132 -6.58 -14.68 -11.50
CA LYS A 132 -7.84 -13.92 -11.64
C LYS A 132 -7.95 -13.20 -12.98
N ARG A 133 -6.84 -12.76 -13.53
CA ARG A 133 -6.77 -12.17 -14.88
C ARG A 133 -7.12 -13.22 -15.94
N SER A 134 -6.58 -14.43 -15.83
CA SER A 134 -6.88 -15.55 -16.73
C SER A 134 -8.33 -16.05 -16.62
N GLU A 135 -8.97 -15.85 -15.45
CA GLU A 135 -10.42 -16.07 -15.25
C GLU A 135 -11.28 -14.98 -15.92
N GLY A 136 -10.70 -14.04 -16.66
CA GLY A 136 -11.43 -12.94 -17.33
C GLY A 136 -11.93 -11.84 -16.39
N LYS A 137 -11.42 -11.73 -15.17
CA LYS A 137 -11.81 -10.68 -14.23
C LYS A 137 -11.28 -9.32 -14.68
N HIS A 138 -12.08 -8.28 -14.47
CA HIS A 138 -11.70 -6.90 -14.78
C HIS A 138 -10.48 -6.46 -13.96
N TYR A 139 -9.65 -5.59 -14.57
CA TYR A 139 -8.40 -5.07 -13.98
C TYR A 139 -8.52 -4.66 -12.51
N TYR A 140 -9.51 -3.82 -12.16
CA TYR A 140 -9.68 -3.37 -10.79
C TYR A 140 -10.04 -4.51 -9.81
N VAL A 141 -10.72 -5.55 -10.28
CA VAL A 141 -11.12 -6.69 -9.44
C VAL A 141 -9.89 -7.48 -9.00
N TYR A 142 -9.01 -7.87 -9.95
CA TYR A 142 -7.84 -8.65 -9.58
C TYR A 142 -6.76 -7.81 -8.89
N THR A 143 -6.63 -6.51 -9.21
CA THR A 143 -5.69 -5.62 -8.52
C THR A 143 -6.09 -5.38 -7.07
N VAL A 144 -7.37 -5.13 -6.78
CA VAL A 144 -7.88 -4.98 -5.40
C VAL A 144 -7.74 -6.29 -4.63
N ALA A 145 -8.04 -7.42 -5.26
CA ALA A 145 -7.85 -8.74 -4.64
C ALA A 145 -6.38 -9.02 -4.31
N GLY A 146 -5.45 -8.64 -5.21
CA GLY A 146 -4.01 -8.69 -4.99
C GLY A 146 -3.56 -7.79 -3.85
N SER A 147 -4.06 -6.55 -3.81
CA SER A 147 -3.83 -5.61 -2.72
C SER A 147 -4.23 -6.19 -1.35
N ALA A 148 -5.40 -6.79 -1.26
CA ALA A 148 -5.86 -7.45 -0.05
C ALA A 148 -4.99 -8.67 0.32
N LYS A 149 -4.51 -9.44 -0.67
CA LYS A 149 -3.58 -10.55 -0.44
C LYS A 149 -2.23 -10.04 0.05
N PHE A 150 -1.68 -8.98 -0.55
CA PHE A 150 -0.41 -8.38 -0.12
C PHE A 150 -0.49 -7.92 1.35
N LEU A 151 -1.53 -7.19 1.75
CA LEU A 151 -1.68 -6.75 3.15
C LEU A 151 -1.75 -7.93 4.14
N ARG A 152 -2.35 -9.05 3.74
CA ARG A 152 -2.37 -10.27 4.57
C ARG A 152 -0.98 -10.89 4.70
N VAL A 153 -0.19 -10.87 3.63
CA VAL A 153 1.22 -11.33 3.64
C VAL A 153 2.08 -10.39 4.48
N TYR A 154 1.91 -9.07 4.29
CA TYR A 154 2.57 -8.05 5.11
C TYR A 154 2.31 -8.28 6.59
N TYR A 155 1.04 -8.38 6.97
CA TYR A 155 0.64 -8.64 8.36
C TYR A 155 1.31 -9.89 8.94
N ALA A 156 1.31 -11.00 8.20
CA ALA A 156 1.88 -12.26 8.65
C ALA A 156 3.40 -12.13 8.86
N ARG A 157 4.13 -11.65 7.86
CA ARG A 157 5.59 -11.53 7.89
C ARG A 157 6.08 -10.60 8.99
N VAL A 158 5.49 -9.40 9.08
CA VAL A 158 5.90 -8.41 10.09
C VAL A 158 5.53 -8.87 11.49
N THR A 159 4.35 -9.47 11.67
CA THR A 159 3.94 -10.00 12.98
C THR A 159 4.84 -11.16 13.43
N GLU A 160 5.20 -12.05 12.53
CA GLU A 160 6.10 -13.17 12.80
C GLU A 160 7.49 -12.65 13.20
N PHE A 161 8.03 -11.71 12.43
CA PHE A 161 9.31 -11.08 12.74
C PHE A 161 9.29 -10.39 14.10
N LEU A 162 8.30 -9.57 14.40
CA LEU A 162 8.21 -8.87 15.69
C LEU A 162 8.01 -9.82 16.89
N ARG A 163 7.46 -11.00 16.67
CA ARG A 163 7.36 -12.04 17.71
C ARG A 163 8.69 -12.78 17.94
N SER A 164 9.50 -12.89 16.90
CA SER A 164 10.82 -13.54 17.01
C SER A 164 11.88 -12.63 17.63
N GLN A 165 11.62 -11.31 17.71
CA GLN A 165 12.51 -10.37 18.38
C GLN A 165 12.36 -10.52 19.91
N PRO A 166 13.47 -10.59 20.68
CA PRO A 166 13.38 -10.54 22.14
C PRO A 166 12.74 -9.23 22.55
N SER A 167 11.75 -9.31 23.46
CA SER A 167 11.09 -8.12 23.99
C SER A 167 12.12 -7.13 24.54
N PRO A 168 12.18 -5.87 24.10
CA PRO A 168 13.02 -4.86 24.75
C PRO A 168 12.41 -4.57 26.12
N GLY A 169 12.89 -5.22 27.18
CA GLY A 169 12.42 -4.97 28.55
C GLY A 169 12.39 -6.17 29.48
N ALA A 170 13.14 -7.24 29.23
CA ALA A 170 13.43 -8.26 30.23
C ALA A 170 14.88 -8.07 30.73
N CYS A 171 15.07 -7.04 31.52
CA CYS A 171 16.18 -6.88 32.47
C CYS A 171 15.59 -6.44 33.79
#